data_4097a032b47c4f24d2f6462303441468
#
_entry.id   4097a032b47c4f24d2f6462303441468
#
_cell.length_a   1.000
_cell.length_b   1.000
_cell.length_c   1.000
_cell.angle_alpha   90.00
_cell.angle_beta   90.00
_cell.angle_gamma   90.00
#
_symmetry.space_group_name_H-M   'P 1'
#
loop_
_entity.id
_entity.type
_entity.pdbx_description
1 polymer ?
#
loop_
_entity_poly.entity_id
_entity_poly.type
_entity_poly.pdbx_seq_one_letter_code
_entity_poly.pdbx_strand_id
1 'polypeptide(L)'
;MKVGFLGLGDMGSIIVPRLIAAGHSVTGWNRSRSKAEPLLKLGMQWGDTPRKVALKSEVVFSIVTDAAAVRSGALGEDGVIAGLSKQAVYLDMSTVDPAESMAISAEFARAGLSMLDAPISGSTATITQGNASIMVAGDRSAFERVQPVLLAIGPKVTYIGESGLAVKMKVAINLALVTQIVGFCEAVALAEKSGVLRAVAVDAMLKSVVVSPVISYRAPLILPRDTPAPVYGNVNLQQKDMLLALDMGRKLGSPVPLGAAATEMLNACRGLGLDHRDFVTVYDVYRRLGGMPQ
;
A
#
# COMPACT_ATOMS: atom_id res chain seq x y z
N MET A 1 20.40 -7.37 -11.11
CA MET A 1 20.38 -8.09 -9.82
C MET A 1 19.43 -9.26 -9.90
N LYS A 2 19.65 -10.30 -9.08
CA LYS A 2 18.70 -11.39 -8.83
C LYS A 2 17.73 -10.93 -7.74
N VAL A 3 16.46 -10.81 -8.10
CA VAL A 3 15.42 -10.25 -7.22
C VAL A 3 14.40 -11.32 -6.88
N GLY A 4 14.14 -11.52 -5.61
CA GLY A 4 13.02 -12.31 -5.09
C GLY A 4 11.78 -11.43 -4.90
N PHE A 5 10.59 -11.95 -5.16
CA PHE A 5 9.35 -11.21 -4.95
C PHE A 5 8.25 -12.10 -4.37
N LEU A 6 7.75 -11.73 -3.18
CA LEU A 6 6.68 -12.43 -2.48
C LEU A 6 5.41 -11.58 -2.49
N GLY A 7 4.29 -12.17 -2.93
CA GLY A 7 3.02 -11.47 -3.03
C GLY A 7 2.76 -10.91 -4.43
N LEU A 8 2.14 -11.73 -5.28
CA LEU A 8 1.81 -11.42 -6.69
C LEU A 8 0.33 -10.99 -6.83
N GLY A 9 -0.16 -10.21 -5.83
CA GLY A 9 -1.46 -9.56 -5.88
C GLY A 9 -1.44 -8.31 -6.77
N ASP A 10 -2.41 -7.40 -6.56
CA ASP A 10 -2.59 -6.20 -7.38
C ASP A 10 -1.32 -5.34 -7.51
N MET A 11 -0.57 -5.17 -6.42
CA MET A 11 0.67 -4.39 -6.43
C MET A 11 1.83 -5.18 -7.06
N GLY A 12 2.02 -6.44 -6.66
CA GLY A 12 3.11 -7.29 -7.16
C GLY A 12 2.99 -7.55 -8.66
N SER A 13 1.76 -7.67 -9.19
CA SER A 13 1.52 -7.85 -10.62
C SER A 13 1.96 -6.66 -11.47
N ILE A 14 2.11 -5.47 -10.88
CA ILE A 14 2.59 -4.26 -11.55
C ILE A 14 4.08 -4.03 -11.29
N ILE A 15 4.55 -4.32 -10.08
CA ILE A 15 5.95 -4.09 -9.69
C ILE A 15 6.89 -5.09 -10.40
N VAL A 16 6.53 -6.37 -10.45
CA VAL A 16 7.37 -7.42 -11.06
C VAL A 16 7.70 -7.12 -12.53
N PRO A 17 6.75 -6.77 -13.41
CA PRO A 17 7.06 -6.38 -14.79
C PRO A 17 8.03 -5.19 -14.89
N ARG A 18 7.95 -4.23 -13.99
CA ARG A 18 8.87 -3.07 -13.96
C ARG A 18 10.30 -3.51 -13.62
N LEU A 19 10.45 -4.41 -12.66
CA LEU A 19 11.75 -4.98 -12.30
C LEU A 19 12.36 -5.77 -13.47
N ILE A 20 11.56 -6.57 -14.18
CA ILE A 20 11.98 -7.30 -15.37
C ILE A 20 12.40 -6.32 -16.49
N ALA A 21 11.59 -5.30 -16.76
CA ALA A 21 11.87 -4.27 -17.75
C ALA A 21 13.16 -3.47 -17.45
N ALA A 22 13.49 -3.32 -16.17
CA ALA A 22 14.75 -2.72 -15.72
C ALA A 22 15.96 -3.68 -15.80
N GLY A 23 15.81 -4.88 -16.36
CA GLY A 23 16.88 -5.85 -16.56
C GLY A 23 17.22 -6.70 -15.34
N HIS A 24 16.33 -6.78 -14.35
CA HIS A 24 16.50 -7.67 -13.19
C HIS A 24 15.96 -9.09 -13.51
N SER A 25 16.64 -10.12 -13.01
CA SER A 25 16.14 -11.50 -13.03
C SER A 25 15.23 -11.70 -11.81
N VAL A 26 13.93 -11.93 -12.02
CA VAL A 26 12.95 -12.01 -10.93
C VAL A 26 12.50 -13.45 -10.70
N THR A 27 12.58 -13.91 -9.44
CA THR A 27 11.98 -15.16 -8.96
C THR A 27 10.84 -14.79 -8.02
N GLY A 28 9.60 -15.18 -8.35
CA GLY A 28 8.42 -14.83 -7.58
C GLY A 28 7.79 -16.02 -6.85
N TRP A 29 7.08 -15.70 -5.76
CA TRP A 29 6.23 -16.64 -5.04
C TRP A 29 4.92 -15.97 -4.61
N ASN A 30 3.86 -16.74 -4.61
CA ASN A 30 2.57 -16.33 -4.07
C ASN A 30 1.83 -17.55 -3.51
N ARG A 31 1.03 -17.37 -2.46
CA ARG A 31 0.21 -18.45 -1.88
C ARG A 31 -0.66 -19.15 -2.94
N SER A 32 -1.29 -18.37 -3.82
CA SER A 32 -2.06 -18.89 -4.97
C SER A 32 -1.21 -18.81 -6.23
N ARG A 33 -0.71 -19.94 -6.73
CA ARG A 33 0.17 -20.04 -7.90
C ARG A 33 -0.47 -19.45 -9.17
N SER A 34 -1.79 -19.54 -9.32
CA SER A 34 -2.51 -19.01 -10.48
C SER A 34 -2.25 -17.52 -10.73
N LYS A 35 -1.98 -16.74 -9.68
CA LYS A 35 -1.62 -15.32 -9.82
C LYS A 35 -0.24 -15.08 -10.44
N ALA A 36 0.62 -16.09 -10.50
CA ALA A 36 1.92 -16.01 -11.14
C ALA A 36 1.88 -16.18 -12.67
N GLU A 37 0.85 -16.85 -13.21
CA GLU A 37 0.78 -17.23 -14.62
C GLU A 37 1.04 -16.08 -15.61
N PRO A 38 0.45 -14.88 -15.46
CA PRO A 38 0.76 -13.76 -16.34
C PRO A 38 2.21 -13.31 -16.26
N LEU A 39 2.82 -13.37 -15.07
CA LEU A 39 4.19 -12.91 -14.80
C LEU A 39 5.23 -13.92 -15.28
N LEU A 40 4.93 -15.20 -15.25
CA LEU A 40 5.77 -16.26 -15.83
C LEU A 40 5.92 -16.06 -17.35
N LYS A 41 4.86 -15.65 -18.04
CA LYS A 41 4.89 -15.33 -19.48
C LYS A 41 5.78 -14.12 -19.80
N LEU A 42 6.02 -13.24 -18.80
CA LEU A 42 6.92 -12.08 -18.91
C LEU A 42 8.37 -12.39 -18.53
N GLY A 43 8.70 -13.67 -18.20
CA GLY A 43 10.05 -14.10 -17.86
C GLY A 43 10.34 -14.17 -16.36
N MET A 44 9.36 -13.96 -15.47
CA MET A 44 9.52 -14.27 -14.06
C MET A 44 9.73 -15.77 -13.86
N GLN A 45 10.64 -16.15 -12.98
CA GLN A 45 10.80 -17.54 -12.54
C GLN A 45 9.89 -17.83 -11.34
N TRP A 46 9.48 -19.10 -11.17
CA TRP A 46 8.72 -19.54 -10.01
C TRP A 46 9.64 -20.11 -8.92
N GLY A 47 9.41 -19.72 -7.68
CA GLY A 47 9.94 -20.37 -6.48
C GLY A 47 8.81 -21.05 -5.72
N ASP A 48 8.98 -22.34 -5.35
CA ASP A 48 7.91 -23.11 -4.70
C ASP A 48 7.65 -22.64 -3.25
N THR A 49 8.64 -22.02 -2.61
CA THR A 49 8.53 -21.48 -1.24
C THR A 49 9.29 -20.16 -1.14
N PRO A 50 8.96 -19.29 -0.14
CA PRO A 50 9.74 -18.11 0.15
C PRO A 50 11.23 -18.36 0.33
N ARG A 51 11.59 -19.47 1.01
CA ARG A 51 12.97 -19.94 1.18
C ARG A 51 13.67 -20.19 -0.16
N LYS A 52 12.99 -20.89 -1.10
CA LYS A 52 13.56 -21.16 -2.45
C LYS A 52 13.72 -19.90 -3.28
N VAL A 53 12.86 -18.89 -3.08
CA VAL A 53 13.03 -17.56 -3.67
C VAL A 53 14.26 -16.88 -3.08
N ALA A 54 14.40 -16.85 -1.76
CA ALA A 54 15.50 -16.19 -1.07
C ALA A 54 16.87 -16.78 -1.42
N LEU A 55 16.97 -18.12 -1.53
CA LEU A 55 18.20 -18.82 -1.91
C LEU A 55 18.80 -18.37 -3.25
N LYS A 56 17.96 -17.83 -4.15
CA LYS A 56 18.35 -17.40 -5.50
C LYS A 56 18.52 -15.89 -5.64
N SER A 57 18.34 -15.13 -4.55
CA SER A 57 18.15 -13.68 -4.62
C SER A 57 19.22 -12.92 -3.85
N GLU A 58 19.61 -11.77 -4.39
CA GLU A 58 20.44 -10.75 -3.74
C GLU A 58 19.56 -9.76 -2.96
N VAL A 59 18.32 -9.57 -3.40
CA VAL A 59 17.30 -8.73 -2.77
C VAL A 59 15.97 -9.46 -2.83
N VAL A 60 15.24 -9.52 -1.71
CA VAL A 60 13.90 -10.12 -1.66
C VAL A 60 12.89 -9.08 -1.21
N PHE A 61 11.88 -8.85 -2.00
CA PHE A 61 10.73 -8.00 -1.66
C PHE A 61 9.54 -8.84 -1.21
N SER A 62 8.76 -8.32 -0.29
CA SER A 62 7.41 -8.80 0.00
C SER A 62 6.40 -7.66 -0.04
N ILE A 63 5.21 -7.93 -0.55
CA ILE A 63 4.04 -7.05 -0.46
C ILE A 63 2.79 -7.91 -0.31
N VAL A 64 2.29 -7.99 0.91
CA VAL A 64 1.19 -8.88 1.29
C VAL A 64 0.14 -8.13 2.13
N THR A 65 -0.97 -8.79 2.45
CA THR A 65 -2.16 -8.12 2.98
C THR A 65 -2.08 -7.71 4.45
N ASP A 66 -1.38 -8.49 5.28
CA ASP A 66 -1.39 -8.35 6.73
C ASP A 66 -0.10 -8.86 7.40
N ALA A 67 0.05 -8.57 8.68
CA ALA A 67 1.24 -8.94 9.46
C ALA A 67 1.44 -10.46 9.59
N ALA A 68 0.36 -11.24 9.64
CA ALA A 68 0.44 -12.69 9.72
C ALA A 68 1.05 -13.28 8.43
N ALA A 69 0.66 -12.74 7.27
CA ALA A 69 1.22 -13.11 5.97
C ALA A 69 2.70 -12.71 5.85
N VAL A 70 3.08 -11.50 6.36
CA VAL A 70 4.49 -11.09 6.41
C VAL A 70 5.28 -12.05 7.29
N ARG A 71 4.83 -12.30 8.53
CA ARG A 71 5.50 -13.18 9.49
C ARG A 71 5.67 -14.59 8.94
N SER A 72 4.62 -15.17 8.35
CA SER A 72 4.67 -16.51 7.74
C SER A 72 5.66 -16.57 6.57
N GLY A 73 5.63 -15.59 5.66
CA GLY A 73 6.55 -15.54 4.51
C GLY A 73 7.99 -15.24 4.91
N ALA A 74 8.19 -14.43 5.94
CA ALA A 74 9.52 -14.04 6.41
C ALA A 74 10.16 -15.08 7.35
N LEU A 75 9.43 -15.55 8.37
CA LEU A 75 9.94 -16.31 9.51
C LEU A 75 9.44 -17.77 9.57
N GLY A 76 8.49 -18.18 8.71
CA GLY A 76 7.99 -19.56 8.67
C GLY A 76 9.12 -20.57 8.38
N GLU A 77 8.84 -21.86 8.53
CA GLU A 77 9.78 -22.95 8.29
C GLU A 77 10.43 -22.85 6.89
N ASP A 78 9.63 -22.55 5.86
CA ASP A 78 10.06 -22.24 4.50
C ASP A 78 10.10 -20.73 4.20
N GLY A 79 10.32 -19.92 5.23
CA GLY A 79 10.37 -18.46 5.14
C GLY A 79 11.67 -17.93 4.53
N VAL A 80 11.66 -16.64 4.22
CA VAL A 80 12.82 -15.93 3.66
C VAL A 80 14.05 -16.08 4.51
N ILE A 81 13.92 -15.97 5.85
CA ILE A 81 15.04 -16.05 6.80
C ILE A 81 15.84 -17.35 6.65
N ALA A 82 15.19 -18.47 6.32
CA ALA A 82 15.82 -19.77 6.18
C ALA A 82 16.62 -19.94 4.87
N GLY A 83 16.48 -19.02 3.92
CA GLY A 83 17.16 -19.08 2.61
C GLY A 83 18.00 -17.85 2.28
N LEU A 84 17.89 -16.77 3.03
CA LEU A 84 18.56 -15.51 2.72
C LEU A 84 20.07 -15.60 3.02
N SER A 85 20.91 -15.18 2.10
CA SER A 85 22.36 -15.05 2.35
C SER A 85 22.67 -13.82 3.17
N LYS A 86 23.83 -13.79 3.85
CA LYS A 86 24.27 -12.65 4.69
C LYS A 86 24.48 -11.36 3.92
N GLN A 87 24.75 -11.45 2.61
CA GLN A 87 24.93 -10.29 1.73
C GLN A 87 23.60 -9.79 1.13
N ALA A 88 22.57 -10.63 1.13
CA ALA A 88 21.27 -10.28 0.61
C ALA A 88 20.46 -9.44 1.60
N VAL A 89 19.46 -8.72 1.09
CA VAL A 89 18.58 -7.84 1.89
C VAL A 89 17.14 -8.27 1.67
N TYR A 90 16.39 -8.42 2.75
CA TYR A 90 14.94 -8.56 2.71
C TYR A 90 14.27 -7.21 2.91
N LEU A 91 13.29 -6.86 2.07
CA LEU A 91 12.49 -5.63 2.16
C LEU A 91 11.01 -5.97 2.23
N ASP A 92 10.35 -5.55 3.30
CA ASP A 92 8.90 -5.65 3.38
C ASP A 92 8.24 -4.33 2.97
N MET A 93 7.42 -4.38 1.91
CA MET A 93 6.68 -3.24 1.36
C MET A 93 5.23 -3.20 1.86
N SER A 94 4.84 -4.12 2.74
CA SER A 94 3.49 -4.21 3.28
C SER A 94 3.20 -3.09 4.28
N THR A 95 1.91 -2.74 4.43
CA THR A 95 1.46 -1.84 5.51
C THR A 95 0.91 -2.68 6.65
N VAL A 96 1.69 -2.79 7.72
CA VAL A 96 1.42 -3.62 8.90
C VAL A 96 1.60 -2.81 10.20
N ASP A 97 1.30 -3.42 11.36
CA ASP A 97 1.61 -2.80 12.65
C ASP A 97 3.13 -2.55 12.77
N PRO A 98 3.56 -1.32 13.09
CA PRO A 98 4.99 -1.01 13.25
C PRO A 98 5.71 -1.90 14.28
N ALA A 99 5.04 -2.32 15.34
CA ALA A 99 5.63 -3.22 16.33
C ALA A 99 5.90 -4.62 15.75
N GLU A 100 4.99 -5.12 14.91
CA GLU A 100 5.19 -6.39 14.21
C GLU A 100 6.35 -6.30 13.19
N SER A 101 6.43 -5.21 12.42
CA SER A 101 7.55 -4.99 11.49
C SER A 101 8.88 -4.97 12.23
N MET A 102 8.97 -4.25 13.34
CA MET A 102 10.16 -4.18 14.19
C MET A 102 10.50 -5.54 14.80
N ALA A 103 9.50 -6.32 15.24
CA ALA A 103 9.72 -7.66 15.81
C ALA A 103 10.29 -8.62 14.75
N ILE A 104 9.77 -8.58 13.52
CA ILE A 104 10.30 -9.39 12.41
C ILE A 104 11.74 -8.97 12.08
N SER A 105 12.00 -7.65 11.99
CA SER A 105 13.36 -7.12 11.74
C SER A 105 14.37 -7.58 12.81
N ALA A 106 13.96 -7.63 14.08
CA ALA A 106 14.81 -8.12 15.17
C ALA A 106 15.18 -9.62 15.02
N GLU A 107 14.28 -10.46 14.46
CA GLU A 107 14.60 -11.86 14.16
C GLU A 107 15.68 -11.98 13.06
N PHE A 108 15.56 -11.16 12.00
CA PHE A 108 16.59 -11.10 10.96
C PHE A 108 17.93 -10.66 11.54
N ALA A 109 17.95 -9.61 12.37
CA ALA A 109 19.17 -9.12 13.03
C ALA A 109 19.83 -10.20 13.92
N ARG A 110 19.02 -10.99 14.70
CA ARG A 110 19.52 -12.10 15.50
C ARG A 110 20.15 -13.21 14.65
N ALA A 111 19.65 -13.40 13.43
CA ALA A 111 20.22 -14.35 12.45
C ALA A 111 21.43 -13.76 11.69
N GLY A 112 21.85 -12.51 11.97
CA GLY A 112 22.93 -11.84 11.26
C GLY A 112 22.55 -11.46 9.81
N LEU A 113 21.25 -11.23 9.55
CA LEU A 113 20.68 -10.90 8.24
C LEU A 113 20.11 -9.48 8.25
N SER A 114 20.03 -8.86 7.07
CA SER A 114 19.49 -7.52 6.89
C SER A 114 18.02 -7.55 6.46
N MET A 115 17.17 -6.81 7.19
CA MET A 115 15.81 -6.49 6.80
C MET A 115 15.61 -4.97 6.82
N LEU A 116 14.89 -4.46 5.81
CA LEU A 116 14.42 -3.08 5.74
C LEU A 116 12.89 -3.07 5.67
N ASP A 117 12.25 -2.16 6.36
CA ASP A 117 10.86 -1.81 6.09
C ASP A 117 10.81 -0.78 4.97
N ALA A 118 10.08 -1.10 3.90
CA ALA A 118 10.09 -0.34 2.66
C ALA A 118 8.69 -0.10 2.08
N PRO A 119 7.70 0.36 2.87
CA PRO A 119 6.34 0.52 2.39
C PRO A 119 6.25 1.49 1.23
N ILE A 120 5.34 1.16 0.28
CA ILE A 120 5.09 1.94 -0.91
C ILE A 120 3.88 2.87 -0.71
N SER A 121 4.01 4.10 -1.13
CA SER A 121 2.92 5.07 -1.25
C SER A 121 2.57 5.29 -2.71
N GLY A 122 1.37 4.89 -3.07
CA GLY A 122 0.84 4.93 -4.41
C GLY A 122 -0.23 3.85 -4.59
N SER A 123 -1.17 4.10 -5.48
CA SER A 123 -2.14 3.13 -5.96
C SER A 123 -1.56 2.33 -7.14
N THR A 124 -2.30 1.31 -7.58
CA THR A 124 -1.98 0.60 -8.84
C THR A 124 -1.80 1.57 -10.00
N ALA A 125 -2.68 2.58 -10.14
CA ALA A 125 -2.53 3.61 -11.16
C ALA A 125 -1.22 4.41 -11.03
N THR A 126 -0.86 4.82 -9.82
CA THR A 126 0.35 5.61 -9.57
C THR A 126 1.61 4.81 -9.88
N ILE A 127 1.65 3.51 -9.54
CA ILE A 127 2.79 2.63 -9.84
C ILE A 127 2.88 2.38 -11.34
N THR A 128 1.76 2.12 -12.01
CA THR A 128 1.72 1.92 -13.47
C THR A 128 2.30 3.14 -14.20
N GLN A 129 1.99 4.35 -13.73
CA GLN A 129 2.53 5.61 -14.26
C GLN A 129 4.00 5.87 -13.87
N GLY A 130 4.61 5.02 -13.06
CA GLY A 130 5.99 5.22 -12.60
C GLY A 130 6.15 6.32 -11.56
N ASN A 131 5.12 6.70 -10.83
CA ASN A 131 5.10 7.81 -9.87
C ASN A 131 5.05 7.39 -8.40
N ALA A 132 5.31 6.11 -8.10
CA ALA A 132 5.31 5.60 -6.74
C ALA A 132 6.39 6.23 -5.87
N SER A 133 6.09 6.38 -4.58
CA SER A 133 7.03 6.79 -3.55
C SER A 133 7.29 5.64 -2.58
N ILE A 134 8.55 5.39 -2.24
CA ILE A 134 8.96 4.32 -1.34
C ILE A 134 9.70 4.96 -0.15
N MET A 135 9.23 4.69 1.05
CA MET A 135 9.92 5.06 2.27
C MET A 135 10.72 3.85 2.74
N VAL A 136 11.96 4.05 3.15
CA VAL A 136 12.83 2.95 3.58
C VAL A 136 13.42 3.25 4.95
N ALA A 137 13.39 2.27 5.83
CA ALA A 137 14.03 2.37 7.14
C ALA A 137 14.76 1.06 7.49
N GLY A 138 15.77 1.18 8.36
CA GLY A 138 16.65 0.11 8.79
C GLY A 138 18.13 0.45 8.57
N ASP A 139 18.97 -0.55 8.38
CA ASP A 139 20.41 -0.34 8.17
C ASP A 139 20.71 0.51 6.93
N ARG A 140 21.43 1.60 7.13
CA ARG A 140 21.75 2.58 6.08
C ARG A 140 22.59 1.96 4.97
N SER A 141 23.54 1.10 5.30
CA SER A 141 24.41 0.46 4.31
C SER A 141 23.65 -0.56 3.45
N ALA A 142 22.71 -1.29 4.06
CA ALA A 142 21.79 -2.16 3.32
C ALA A 142 20.89 -1.37 2.37
N PHE A 143 20.38 -0.21 2.82
CA PHE A 143 19.59 0.69 1.96
C PHE A 143 20.38 1.15 0.74
N GLU A 144 21.60 1.63 0.92
CA GLU A 144 22.44 2.15 -0.19
C GLU A 144 22.73 1.07 -1.23
N ARG A 145 22.90 -0.19 -0.82
CA ARG A 145 23.06 -1.32 -1.76
C ARG A 145 21.83 -1.61 -2.60
N VAL A 146 20.63 -1.44 -2.05
CA VAL A 146 19.36 -1.79 -2.73
C VAL A 146 18.67 -0.60 -3.37
N GLN A 147 19.13 0.62 -3.13
CA GLN A 147 18.53 1.83 -3.69
C GLN A 147 18.38 1.78 -5.23
N PRO A 148 19.34 1.27 -6.01
CA PRO A 148 19.18 1.19 -7.48
C PRO A 148 17.99 0.32 -7.90
N VAL A 149 17.70 -0.79 -7.21
CA VAL A 149 16.57 -1.63 -7.55
C VAL A 149 15.25 -1.02 -7.08
N LEU A 150 15.24 -0.25 -5.99
CA LEU A 150 14.07 0.50 -5.54
C LEU A 150 13.67 1.58 -6.57
N LEU A 151 14.63 2.26 -7.17
CA LEU A 151 14.40 3.25 -8.23
C LEU A 151 13.76 2.66 -9.49
N ALA A 152 13.95 1.37 -9.76
CA ALA A 152 13.23 0.68 -10.84
C ALA A 152 11.73 0.50 -10.53
N ILE A 153 11.35 0.46 -9.26
CA ILE A 153 9.95 0.37 -8.81
C ILE A 153 9.29 1.74 -8.82
N GLY A 154 9.96 2.75 -8.24
CA GLY A 154 9.45 4.12 -8.18
C GLY A 154 10.56 5.14 -8.01
N PRO A 155 10.41 6.34 -8.62
CA PRO A 155 11.50 7.34 -8.69
C PRO A 155 11.74 8.08 -7.38
N LYS A 156 10.79 8.01 -6.43
CA LYS A 156 10.83 8.75 -5.18
C LYS A 156 11.15 7.79 -4.04
N VAL A 157 12.43 7.65 -3.72
CA VAL A 157 12.90 6.79 -2.63
C VAL A 157 13.46 7.67 -1.51
N THR A 158 12.87 7.56 -0.32
CA THR A 158 13.27 8.37 0.85
C THR A 158 13.70 7.44 1.99
N TYR A 159 14.95 7.63 2.46
CA TYR A 159 15.42 6.99 3.68
C TYR A 159 14.87 7.73 4.91
N ILE A 160 14.19 7.03 5.79
CA ILE A 160 13.49 7.60 6.94
C ILE A 160 14.32 7.50 8.24
N GLY A 161 15.13 6.44 8.37
CA GLY A 161 15.94 6.23 9.57
C GLY A 161 15.95 4.78 10.05
N GLU A 162 15.89 4.58 11.37
CA GLU A 162 15.91 3.25 11.98
C GLU A 162 14.69 2.39 11.64
N SER A 163 14.84 1.07 11.76
CA SER A 163 13.78 0.07 11.49
C SER A 163 12.45 0.42 12.17
N GLY A 164 11.35 0.28 11.43
CA GLY A 164 10.00 0.60 11.85
C GLY A 164 9.58 2.06 11.56
N LEU A 165 10.51 2.98 11.30
CA LEU A 165 10.15 4.37 11.03
C LEU A 165 9.45 4.55 9.68
N ALA A 166 9.79 3.76 8.65
CA ALA A 166 9.12 3.87 7.37
C ALA A 166 7.67 3.37 7.44
N VAL A 167 7.40 2.29 8.17
CA VAL A 167 6.02 1.83 8.40
C VAL A 167 5.22 2.86 9.20
N LYS A 168 5.81 3.46 10.26
CA LYS A 168 5.17 4.56 11.01
C LYS A 168 4.83 5.75 10.11
N MET A 169 5.76 6.13 9.23
CA MET A 169 5.52 7.21 8.25
C MET A 169 4.44 6.82 7.25
N LYS A 170 4.40 5.57 6.81
CA LYS A 170 3.33 5.07 5.93
C LYS A 170 1.95 5.15 6.58
N VAL A 171 1.84 4.80 7.86
CA VAL A 171 0.59 4.93 8.63
C VAL A 171 0.14 6.40 8.69
N ALA A 172 1.06 7.33 8.96
CA ALA A 172 0.75 8.76 8.96
C ALA A 172 0.33 9.30 7.57
N ILE A 173 0.96 8.82 6.49
CA ILE A 173 0.57 9.16 5.12
C ILE A 173 -0.84 8.64 4.81
N ASN A 174 -1.16 7.41 5.21
CA ASN A 174 -2.49 6.84 4.96
C ASN A 174 -3.58 7.54 5.79
N LEU A 175 -3.27 7.98 7.02
CA LEU A 175 -4.14 8.85 7.81
C LEU A 175 -4.49 10.13 7.01
N ALA A 176 -3.49 10.84 6.51
CA ALA A 176 -3.70 12.05 5.72
C ALA A 176 -4.45 11.77 4.39
N LEU A 177 -4.15 10.65 3.74
CA LEU A 177 -4.79 10.25 2.49
C LEU A 177 -6.30 9.99 2.67
N VAL A 178 -6.66 9.21 3.69
CA VAL A 178 -8.07 8.85 3.93
C VAL A 178 -8.87 10.05 4.41
N THR A 179 -8.36 10.83 5.35
CA THR A 179 -9.05 12.05 5.83
C THR A 179 -9.26 13.07 4.72
N GLN A 180 -8.32 13.20 3.78
CA GLN A 180 -8.46 14.06 2.61
C GLN A 180 -9.61 13.64 1.70
N ILE A 181 -9.75 12.34 1.41
CA ILE A 181 -10.84 11.84 0.55
C ILE A 181 -12.19 11.91 1.26
N VAL A 182 -12.23 11.59 2.56
CA VAL A 182 -13.47 11.73 3.36
C VAL A 182 -13.94 13.18 3.36
N GLY A 183 -13.04 14.14 3.64
CA GLY A 183 -13.37 15.56 3.62
C GLY A 183 -13.77 16.09 2.22
N PHE A 184 -13.10 15.58 1.16
CA PHE A 184 -13.51 15.89 -0.21
C PHE A 184 -14.94 15.40 -0.51
N CYS A 185 -15.28 14.17 -0.13
CA CYS A 185 -16.61 13.59 -0.36
C CYS A 185 -17.70 14.32 0.44
N GLU A 186 -17.40 14.71 1.69
CA GLU A 186 -18.27 15.52 2.54
C GLU A 186 -18.56 16.89 1.88
N ALA A 187 -17.52 17.57 1.40
CA ALA A 187 -17.64 18.87 0.77
C ALA A 187 -18.44 18.81 -0.55
N VAL A 188 -18.22 17.77 -1.39
CA VAL A 188 -19.04 17.59 -2.61
C VAL A 188 -20.49 17.29 -2.26
N ALA A 189 -20.75 16.45 -1.24
CA ALA A 189 -22.11 16.16 -0.81
C ALA A 189 -22.83 17.41 -0.26
N LEU A 190 -22.12 18.26 0.49
CA LEU A 190 -22.64 19.56 0.96
C LEU A 190 -22.99 20.48 -0.20
N ALA A 191 -22.10 20.63 -1.19
CA ALA A 191 -22.33 21.44 -2.37
C ALA A 191 -23.54 20.91 -3.17
N GLU A 192 -23.65 19.60 -3.37
CA GLU A 192 -24.78 18.97 -4.07
C GLU A 192 -26.10 19.24 -3.32
N LYS A 193 -26.09 19.07 -2.00
CA LYS A 193 -27.27 19.34 -1.15
C LYS A 193 -27.70 20.81 -1.18
N SER A 194 -26.75 21.73 -1.41
CA SER A 194 -27.05 23.18 -1.57
C SER A 194 -27.56 23.56 -2.96
N GLY A 195 -27.66 22.62 -3.91
CA GLY A 195 -28.16 22.84 -5.27
C GLY A 195 -27.08 22.92 -6.35
N VAL A 196 -25.80 22.79 -6.03
CA VAL A 196 -24.73 22.71 -7.04
C VAL A 196 -24.74 21.31 -7.69
N LEU A 197 -24.76 21.26 -9.01
CA LEU A 197 -24.67 19.97 -9.70
C LEU A 197 -23.37 19.25 -9.34
N ARG A 198 -23.45 17.94 -9.05
CA ARG A 198 -22.29 17.11 -8.66
C ARG A 198 -21.09 17.28 -9.57
N ALA A 199 -21.32 17.22 -10.90
CA ALA A 199 -20.25 17.34 -11.88
C ALA A 199 -19.57 18.73 -11.81
N VAL A 200 -20.34 19.80 -11.55
CA VAL A 200 -19.84 21.16 -11.39
C VAL A 200 -19.03 21.29 -10.09
N ALA A 201 -19.53 20.72 -8.98
CA ALA A 201 -18.81 20.72 -7.70
C ALA A 201 -17.46 20.01 -7.82
N VAL A 202 -17.44 18.82 -8.44
CA VAL A 202 -16.20 18.04 -8.66
C VAL A 202 -15.23 18.84 -9.54
N ASP A 203 -15.67 19.39 -10.67
CA ASP A 203 -14.83 20.18 -11.57
C ASP A 203 -14.25 21.43 -10.88
N ALA A 204 -15.07 22.15 -10.15
CA ALA A 204 -14.62 23.33 -9.39
C ALA A 204 -13.57 22.98 -8.34
N MET A 205 -13.75 21.87 -7.59
CA MET A 205 -12.78 21.43 -6.61
C MET A 205 -11.47 20.97 -7.25
N LEU A 206 -11.52 20.29 -8.40
CA LEU A 206 -10.33 19.88 -9.15
C LEU A 206 -9.51 21.06 -9.69
N LYS A 207 -10.13 22.23 -9.87
CA LYS A 207 -9.49 23.48 -10.30
C LYS A 207 -9.08 24.38 -9.14
N SER A 208 -9.42 24.00 -7.91
CA SER A 208 -9.19 24.81 -6.71
C SER A 208 -7.91 24.41 -5.97
N VAL A 209 -7.54 25.15 -4.93
CA VAL A 209 -6.37 24.91 -4.07
C VAL A 209 -6.47 23.66 -3.21
N VAL A 210 -7.64 23.03 -3.10
CA VAL A 210 -7.82 21.81 -2.31
C VAL A 210 -7.43 20.54 -3.07
N VAL A 211 -7.14 20.65 -4.36
CA VAL A 211 -6.74 19.52 -5.18
C VAL A 211 -5.41 18.93 -4.71
N SER A 212 -5.35 17.61 -4.66
CA SER A 212 -4.13 16.86 -4.46
C SER A 212 -4.06 15.68 -5.45
N PRO A 213 -2.91 15.04 -5.63
CA PRO A 213 -2.81 13.89 -6.52
C PRO A 213 -3.85 12.81 -6.22
N VAL A 214 -4.15 12.54 -4.93
CA VAL A 214 -5.12 11.53 -4.55
C VAL A 214 -6.56 11.93 -4.88
N ILE A 215 -6.89 13.20 -4.75
CA ILE A 215 -8.19 13.74 -5.16
C ILE A 215 -8.31 13.72 -6.68
N SER A 216 -7.28 14.13 -7.41
CA SER A 216 -7.29 14.23 -8.88
C SER A 216 -7.74 12.95 -9.58
N TYR A 217 -7.23 11.77 -9.16
CA TYR A 217 -7.60 10.53 -9.83
C TYR A 217 -8.81 9.81 -9.21
N ARG A 218 -9.26 10.20 -7.99
CA ARG A 218 -10.44 9.61 -7.35
C ARG A 218 -11.72 10.43 -7.53
N ALA A 219 -11.62 11.75 -7.57
CA ALA A 219 -12.80 12.61 -7.71
C ALA A 219 -13.71 12.22 -8.90
N PRO A 220 -13.18 11.86 -10.09
CA PRO A 220 -14.04 11.39 -11.19
C PRO A 220 -14.82 10.10 -10.88
N LEU A 221 -14.40 9.30 -9.88
CA LEU A 221 -15.06 8.03 -9.57
C LEU A 221 -16.43 8.19 -8.92
N ILE A 222 -16.74 9.36 -8.34
CA ILE A 222 -18.05 9.65 -7.76
C ILE A 222 -19.06 10.20 -8.77
N LEU A 223 -18.63 10.47 -10.01
CA LEU A 223 -19.53 10.90 -11.09
C LEU A 223 -20.27 9.69 -11.69
N PRO A 224 -21.48 9.90 -12.27
CA PRO A 224 -22.18 8.88 -13.03
C PRO A 224 -21.30 8.29 -14.15
N ARG A 225 -21.39 6.99 -14.39
CA ARG A 225 -20.58 6.28 -15.36
C ARG A 225 -21.26 5.01 -15.84
N ASP A 226 -20.98 4.64 -17.09
CA ASP A 226 -21.54 3.45 -17.73
C ASP A 226 -20.83 2.15 -17.33
N THR A 227 -19.64 2.24 -16.78
CA THR A 227 -18.83 1.07 -16.37
C THR A 227 -18.52 1.11 -14.88
N PRO A 228 -18.30 -0.04 -14.21
CA PRO A 228 -17.88 -0.08 -12.83
C PRO A 228 -16.62 0.78 -12.58
N ALA A 229 -16.60 1.51 -11.48
CA ALA A 229 -15.43 2.30 -11.10
C ALA A 229 -14.23 1.40 -10.83
N PRO A 230 -13.00 1.78 -11.26
CA PRO A 230 -11.80 1.09 -10.85
C PRO A 230 -11.61 1.20 -9.33
N VAL A 231 -10.98 0.20 -8.75
CA VAL A 231 -10.67 0.17 -7.31
C VAL A 231 -9.16 0.38 -7.15
N TYR A 232 -8.77 1.55 -6.69
CA TYR A 232 -7.36 1.90 -6.40
C TYR A 232 -6.98 1.59 -4.94
N GLY A 233 -7.96 1.34 -4.11
CA GLY A 233 -7.86 0.93 -2.72
C GLY A 233 -9.27 0.78 -2.15
N ASN A 234 -9.63 -0.44 -1.73
CA ASN A 234 -10.97 -0.71 -1.24
C ASN A 234 -11.16 -0.25 0.21
N VAL A 235 -12.41 -0.17 0.63
CA VAL A 235 -12.82 0.26 1.97
C VAL A 235 -12.15 -0.57 3.07
N ASN A 236 -12.13 -1.91 2.95
CA ASN A 236 -11.53 -2.79 3.96
C ASN A 236 -10.03 -2.51 4.15
N LEU A 237 -9.29 -2.32 3.06
CA LEU A 237 -7.86 -2.01 3.10
C LEU A 237 -7.60 -0.68 3.80
N GLN A 238 -8.36 0.36 3.43
CA GLN A 238 -8.19 1.68 4.04
C GLN A 238 -8.61 1.70 5.50
N GLN A 239 -9.65 0.96 5.87
CA GLN A 239 -10.06 0.84 7.27
C GLN A 239 -8.97 0.16 8.11
N LYS A 240 -8.36 -0.92 7.60
CA LYS A 240 -7.21 -1.55 8.28
C LYS A 240 -6.10 -0.52 8.56
N ASP A 241 -5.74 0.30 7.58
CA ASP A 241 -4.69 1.30 7.73
C ASP A 241 -5.09 2.42 8.71
N MET A 242 -6.36 2.83 8.73
CA MET A 242 -6.87 3.79 9.69
C MET A 242 -6.86 3.25 11.13
N LEU A 243 -7.19 1.97 11.31
CA LEU A 243 -7.11 1.32 12.64
C LEU A 243 -5.66 1.28 13.14
N LEU A 244 -4.67 1.08 12.28
CA LEU A 244 -3.24 1.21 12.64
C LEU A 244 -2.90 2.63 13.08
N ALA A 245 -3.46 3.65 12.41
CA ALA A 245 -3.23 5.06 12.78
C ALA A 245 -3.86 5.41 14.14
N LEU A 246 -5.09 4.95 14.41
CA LEU A 246 -5.77 5.15 15.68
C LEU A 246 -5.02 4.47 16.85
N ASP A 247 -4.57 3.22 16.64
CA ASP A 247 -3.81 2.50 17.66
C ASP A 247 -2.45 3.13 17.90
N MET A 248 -1.76 3.57 16.86
CA MET A 248 -0.50 4.32 16.99
C MET A 248 -0.70 5.62 17.76
N GLY A 249 -1.75 6.40 17.44
CA GLY A 249 -2.11 7.61 18.16
C GLY A 249 -2.39 7.34 19.64
N ARG A 250 -3.17 6.30 19.94
CA ARG A 250 -3.48 5.86 21.32
C ARG A 250 -2.21 5.48 22.09
N LYS A 251 -1.31 4.69 21.49
CA LYS A 251 -0.05 4.25 22.11
C LYS A 251 0.91 5.41 22.40
N LEU A 252 0.91 6.43 21.55
CA LEU A 252 1.80 7.59 21.64
C LEU A 252 1.19 8.78 22.39
N GLY A 253 -0.10 8.73 22.77
CA GLY A 253 -0.81 9.87 23.33
C GLY A 253 -1.01 11.03 22.32
N SER A 254 -0.96 10.74 21.01
CA SER A 254 -1.16 11.73 19.95
C SER A 254 -2.64 11.73 19.51
N PRO A 255 -3.37 12.86 19.63
CA PRO A 255 -4.77 12.91 19.21
C PRO A 255 -4.91 12.84 17.69
N VAL A 256 -5.84 12.00 17.21
CA VAL A 256 -6.15 11.82 15.78
C VAL A 256 -7.67 11.91 15.52
N PRO A 257 -8.34 13.02 15.91
CA PRO A 257 -9.80 13.12 15.86
C PRO A 257 -10.37 13.03 14.45
N LEU A 258 -9.72 13.61 13.44
CA LEU A 258 -10.13 13.50 12.03
C LEU A 258 -10.02 12.05 11.53
N GLY A 259 -8.98 11.33 11.97
CA GLY A 259 -8.83 9.92 11.67
C GLY A 259 -9.94 9.06 12.27
N ALA A 260 -10.34 9.35 13.51
CA ALA A 260 -11.46 8.67 14.16
C ALA A 260 -12.77 8.89 13.39
N ALA A 261 -13.10 10.14 13.06
CA ALA A 261 -14.28 10.46 12.27
C ALA A 261 -14.27 9.79 10.89
N ALA A 262 -13.14 9.83 10.19
CA ALA A 262 -12.99 9.18 8.89
C ALA A 262 -13.15 7.64 8.98
N THR A 263 -12.66 7.03 10.06
CA THR A 263 -12.82 5.58 10.30
C THR A 263 -14.30 5.20 10.47
N GLU A 264 -15.10 6.03 11.16
CA GLU A 264 -16.55 5.80 11.30
C GLU A 264 -17.28 5.90 9.95
N MET A 265 -16.84 6.78 9.06
CA MET A 265 -17.39 6.84 7.70
C MET A 265 -17.04 5.58 6.88
N LEU A 266 -15.85 5.00 7.07
CA LEU A 266 -15.51 3.70 6.47
C LEU A 266 -16.33 2.55 7.09
N ASN A 267 -16.62 2.59 8.41
CA ASN A 267 -17.53 1.65 9.07
C ASN A 267 -18.94 1.74 8.44
N ALA A 268 -19.44 2.94 8.18
CA ALA A 268 -20.72 3.14 7.51
C ALA A 268 -20.72 2.57 6.07
N CYS A 269 -19.61 2.72 5.32
CA CYS A 269 -19.48 2.06 4.01
C CYS A 269 -19.63 0.55 4.13
N ARG A 270 -18.98 -0.08 5.12
CA ARG A 270 -19.09 -1.53 5.36
C ARG A 270 -20.51 -1.94 5.74
N GLY A 271 -21.15 -1.20 6.61
CA GLY A 271 -22.54 -1.41 6.98
C GLY A 271 -23.52 -1.35 5.80
N LEU A 272 -23.13 -0.67 4.73
CA LEU A 272 -23.88 -0.58 3.47
C LEU A 272 -23.45 -1.62 2.41
N GLY A 273 -22.53 -2.54 2.73
CA GLY A 273 -22.02 -3.57 1.81
C GLY A 273 -21.10 -3.02 0.70
N LEU A 274 -20.39 -1.91 0.98
CA LEU A 274 -19.51 -1.26 0.01
C LEU A 274 -18.02 -1.65 0.22
N ASP A 275 -17.75 -2.72 0.97
CA ASP A 275 -16.43 -3.16 1.44
C ASP A 275 -15.36 -3.27 0.36
N HIS A 276 -15.74 -3.77 -0.81
CA HIS A 276 -14.83 -4.07 -1.90
C HIS A 276 -14.75 -2.96 -2.96
N ARG A 277 -15.54 -1.89 -2.81
CA ARG A 277 -15.46 -0.71 -3.67
C ARG A 277 -14.27 0.16 -3.29
N ASP A 278 -13.85 1.04 -4.21
CA ASP A 278 -12.89 2.09 -3.87
C ASP A 278 -13.45 2.93 -2.71
N PHE A 279 -12.60 3.28 -1.75
CA PHE A 279 -13.07 3.96 -0.54
C PHE A 279 -13.64 5.38 -0.77
N VAL A 280 -13.44 5.96 -1.96
CA VAL A 280 -14.15 7.19 -2.35
C VAL A 280 -15.67 7.01 -2.37
N THR A 281 -16.15 5.77 -2.36
CA THR A 281 -17.59 5.43 -2.20
C THR A 281 -18.17 5.93 -0.86
N VAL A 282 -17.34 6.44 0.06
CA VAL A 282 -17.82 7.18 1.25
C VAL A 282 -18.72 8.35 0.86
N TYR A 283 -18.59 8.87 -0.35
CA TYR A 283 -19.52 9.84 -0.92
C TYR A 283 -20.96 9.34 -0.96
N ASP A 284 -21.20 8.06 -1.28
CA ASP A 284 -22.54 7.47 -1.29
C ASP A 284 -23.13 7.39 0.13
N VAL A 285 -22.30 7.24 1.16
CA VAL A 285 -22.72 7.32 2.56
C VAL A 285 -23.22 8.73 2.88
N TYR A 286 -22.48 9.77 2.55
CA TYR A 286 -22.90 11.17 2.76
C TYR A 286 -24.22 11.50 2.06
N ARG A 287 -24.39 11.02 0.82
CA ARG A 287 -25.65 11.21 0.08
C ARG A 287 -26.82 10.56 0.81
N ARG A 288 -26.67 9.32 1.26
CA ARG A 288 -27.73 8.59 1.98
C ARG A 288 -28.07 9.26 3.32
N LEU A 289 -27.05 9.62 4.12
CA LEU A 289 -27.25 10.31 5.38
C LEU A 289 -27.85 11.70 5.19
N GLY A 290 -27.51 12.39 4.10
CA GLY A 290 -28.07 13.67 3.71
C GLY A 290 -29.47 13.61 3.10
N GLY A 291 -30.08 12.41 2.93
CA GLY A 291 -31.39 12.25 2.31
C GLY A 291 -31.44 12.68 0.84
N MET A 292 -30.35 12.55 0.12
CA MET A 292 -30.30 12.86 -1.32
C MET A 292 -30.76 11.66 -2.14
N PRO A 293 -31.43 11.86 -3.30
CA PRO A 293 -31.87 10.79 -4.19
C PRO A 293 -30.69 9.90 -4.63
N GLN A 294 -30.94 8.60 -4.82
CA GLN A 294 -29.92 7.66 -5.28
C GLN A 294 -29.63 7.80 -6.77
#